data_c735f8c86387b08b9b58bdd75d892491
#
_entry.id   c735f8c86387b08b9b58bdd75d892491
#
_cell.length_a   1.000
_cell.length_b   1.000
_cell.length_c   1.000
_cell.angle_alpha   90.00
_cell.angle_beta   90.00
_cell.angle_gamma   90.00
#
_symmetry.space_group_name_H-M   'P 1'
#
loop_
_entity.id
_entity.type
_entity.pdbx_description
1 polymer ?
#
loop_
_entity_poly.entity_id
_entity_poly.type
_entity_poly.pdbx_seq_one_letter_code
_entity_poly.pdbx_strand_id
1 'polypeptide(L)'
;MNFTMPKQTIPSGGYWLGRSQPILLQAFLGTCVGVAVFDAKSGIGGMIHLLLPEPVGGGMEQADTRYATTGMPFFLAALNEAGAVRDQLTAVIAGGALVGPLNAADLDLNIGGRTAELVESILSDDGISIVHSETGGFFTCCLRLDLENWSFRIEPLGLEKSAARESGRLPDPTEIQRATEKIKPIPQVALKILHMIDAGSDDIKPIAEEIKKDQVLSARTLQLCNSVMIAKKNRIESLDHALVFLGENLFIKMIISAAVNEFFDASGNGYSLCMGGLFHHAVGVALTAEKIARFTGKTPLSTAYTAGLLHDIGKVVLDQFIANAFPLFYRKLNCEEAYSSAIEREIFGTDHTAVGRTLGEMWAFPESLTAVIAHHHQPEKSL
;
A
#
# COMPACT_ATOMS: atom_id res chain seq x y z
N MET A 1 33.36 -23.09 18.49
CA MET A 1 32.51 -22.33 19.42
C MET A 1 31.99 -21.11 18.65
N ASN A 2 30.71 -21.13 18.28
CA ASN A 2 30.08 -19.94 17.65
C ASN A 2 29.85 -18.93 18.76
N PHE A 3 30.73 -17.95 18.92
CA PHE A 3 30.49 -16.80 19.77
C PHE A 3 29.40 -15.96 19.08
N THR A 4 28.19 -16.08 19.56
CA THR A 4 27.12 -15.13 19.13
C THR A 4 27.48 -13.75 19.68
N MET A 5 27.68 -12.80 18.79
CA MET A 5 27.94 -11.40 19.13
C MET A 5 26.88 -10.89 20.13
N PRO A 6 27.26 -10.23 21.22
CA PRO A 6 26.30 -9.67 22.17
C PRO A 6 25.40 -8.63 21.46
N LYS A 7 24.09 -8.69 21.76
CA LYS A 7 23.08 -7.81 21.17
C LYS A 7 22.63 -6.76 22.18
N GLN A 8 22.61 -5.50 21.75
CA GLN A 8 22.08 -4.38 22.52
C GLN A 8 20.83 -3.84 21.84
N THR A 9 19.68 -3.98 22.47
CA THR A 9 18.42 -3.42 21.97
C THR A 9 18.27 -1.97 22.37
N ILE A 10 17.93 -1.11 21.41
CA ILE A 10 17.64 0.31 21.63
C ILE A 10 16.14 0.44 21.88
N PRO A 11 15.73 0.82 23.08
CA PRO A 11 14.32 0.99 23.39
C PRO A 11 13.75 2.22 22.67
N SER A 12 12.44 2.27 22.51
CA SER A 12 11.74 3.43 21.95
C SER A 12 12.04 4.70 22.77
N GLY A 13 12.44 5.77 22.08
CA GLY A 13 12.92 7.01 22.70
C GLY A 13 14.33 6.92 23.28
N GLY A 14 15.03 5.81 23.10
CA GLY A 14 16.40 5.63 23.55
C GLY A 14 17.43 5.81 22.44
N TYR A 15 18.69 5.88 22.84
CA TYR A 15 19.84 5.86 21.96
C TYR A 15 21.01 5.11 22.57
N TRP A 16 21.96 4.77 21.76
CA TRP A 16 23.26 4.26 22.16
C TRP A 16 24.34 4.83 21.23
N LEU A 17 25.48 5.22 21.77
CA LEU A 17 26.65 5.63 21.00
C LEU A 17 27.93 5.11 21.66
N GLY A 18 28.97 4.90 20.87
CA GLY A 18 30.26 4.46 21.37
C GLY A 18 31.27 4.17 20.27
N ARG A 19 32.36 3.51 20.68
CA ARG A 19 33.45 3.13 19.78
C ARG A 19 33.22 1.72 19.22
N SER A 20 33.98 1.42 18.13
CA SER A 20 34.00 0.10 17.50
C SER A 20 34.29 -0.99 18.57
N GLN A 21 33.40 -1.98 18.60
CA GLN A 21 33.44 -3.14 19.50
C GLN A 21 32.53 -4.26 19.00
N PRO A 22 32.74 -5.53 19.41
CA PRO A 22 31.94 -6.66 18.93
C PRO A 22 30.55 -6.68 19.58
N ILE A 23 29.70 -5.68 19.24
CA ILE A 23 28.32 -5.55 19.70
C ILE A 23 27.43 -5.28 18.49
N LEU A 24 26.28 -5.95 18.45
CA LEU A 24 25.23 -5.72 17.47
C LEU A 24 24.12 -4.86 18.11
N LEU A 25 24.00 -3.60 17.69
CA LEU A 25 22.86 -2.76 18.04
C LEU A 25 21.63 -3.20 17.25
N GLN A 26 20.45 -3.17 17.86
CA GLN A 26 19.20 -3.48 17.18
C GLN A 26 18.05 -2.61 17.69
N ALA A 27 17.18 -2.15 16.78
CA ALA A 27 15.95 -1.45 17.09
C ALA A 27 14.78 -2.13 16.36
N PHE A 28 13.68 -2.39 17.08
CA PHE A 28 12.45 -2.96 16.52
C PHE A 28 11.50 -1.82 16.20
N LEU A 29 11.20 -1.64 14.93
CA LEU A 29 10.56 -0.45 14.37
C LEU A 29 9.21 -0.80 13.73
N GLY A 30 8.20 -0.03 14.09
CA GLY A 30 6.90 0.03 13.41
C GLY A 30 6.69 1.45 12.92
N THR A 31 5.81 2.21 13.57
CA THR A 31 5.60 3.65 13.32
C THR A 31 6.79 4.50 13.78
N CYS A 32 7.64 3.98 14.63
CA CYS A 32 8.88 4.61 15.07
C CYS A 32 9.94 4.61 13.97
N VAL A 33 10.89 5.54 14.06
CA VAL A 33 12.03 5.64 13.13
C VAL A 33 13.33 5.35 13.88
N GLY A 34 14.11 4.42 13.36
CA GLY A 34 15.45 4.12 13.82
C GLY A 34 16.49 4.75 12.90
N VAL A 35 17.48 5.41 13.48
CA VAL A 35 18.57 6.03 12.74
C VAL A 35 19.90 5.52 13.28
N ALA A 36 20.68 4.87 12.42
CA ALA A 36 22.07 4.53 12.71
C ALA A 36 22.97 5.58 12.06
N VAL A 37 23.88 6.17 12.83
CA VAL A 37 24.85 7.16 12.34
C VAL A 37 26.25 6.76 12.79
N PHE A 38 27.21 6.75 11.88
CA PHE A 38 28.56 6.29 12.19
C PHE A 38 29.63 6.96 11.32
N ASP A 39 30.80 7.13 11.90
CA ASP A 39 32.05 7.47 11.24
C ASP A 39 32.98 6.24 11.31
N ALA A 40 33.06 5.48 10.23
CA ALA A 40 33.85 4.28 10.15
C ALA A 40 35.37 4.53 10.30
N LYS A 41 35.86 5.74 9.98
CA LYS A 41 37.27 6.09 10.09
C LYS A 41 37.69 6.39 11.52
N SER A 42 36.90 7.13 12.26
CA SER A 42 37.15 7.38 13.70
C SER A 42 36.74 6.18 14.56
N GLY A 43 35.97 5.24 14.01
CA GLY A 43 35.44 4.11 14.73
C GLY A 43 34.40 4.52 15.77
N ILE A 44 33.60 5.57 15.52
CA ILE A 44 32.59 6.09 16.42
C ILE A 44 31.23 6.11 15.70
N GLY A 45 30.20 5.64 16.40
CA GLY A 45 28.84 5.64 15.86
C GLY A 45 27.82 5.17 16.87
N GLY A 46 26.58 5.07 16.45
CA GLY A 46 25.50 4.65 17.31
C GLY A 46 24.15 4.55 16.60
N MET A 47 23.11 4.38 17.40
CA MET A 47 21.74 4.26 16.93
C MET A 47 20.79 5.00 17.87
N ILE A 48 19.84 5.72 17.32
CA ILE A 48 18.73 6.36 18.04
C ILE A 48 17.38 5.82 17.54
N HIS A 49 16.39 5.74 18.44
CA HIS A 49 15.07 5.19 18.20
C HIS A 49 13.99 6.25 18.51
N LEU A 50 13.52 6.96 17.50
CA LEU A 50 12.60 8.10 17.58
C LEU A 50 11.14 7.63 17.51
N LEU A 51 10.25 8.25 18.29
CA LEU A 51 8.83 7.90 18.33
C LEU A 51 7.96 8.84 17.50
N LEU A 52 8.28 10.12 17.51
CA LEU A 52 7.40 11.20 17.05
C LEU A 52 8.20 12.25 16.26
N PRO A 53 7.55 13.00 15.38
CA PRO A 53 8.24 14.06 14.64
C PRO A 53 8.67 15.21 15.55
N GLU A 54 7.74 15.76 16.31
CA GLU A 54 7.91 16.96 17.13
C GLU A 54 7.02 16.92 18.39
N PRO A 55 7.37 17.61 19.48
CA PRO A 55 6.54 17.69 20.68
C PRO A 55 5.25 18.46 20.41
N VAL A 56 4.14 17.98 20.98
CA VAL A 56 2.84 18.66 20.94
C VAL A 56 2.73 19.56 22.18
N GLY A 57 2.72 20.90 21.97
CA GLY A 57 2.63 21.88 23.05
C GLY A 57 3.95 22.54 23.41
N GLY A 58 3.93 23.75 23.94
CA GLY A 58 5.07 24.67 24.05
C GLY A 58 6.13 24.40 25.16
N GLY A 59 6.37 23.16 25.55
CA GLY A 59 7.41 22.76 26.51
C GLY A 59 8.52 21.97 25.85
N MET A 60 9.52 22.66 25.27
CA MET A 60 10.71 21.99 24.72
C MET A 60 11.71 21.71 25.86
N GLU A 61 11.80 20.48 26.34
CA GLU A 61 13.02 19.98 26.97
C GLU A 61 14.05 19.74 25.86
N GLN A 62 15.18 20.45 25.92
CA GLN A 62 16.21 20.50 24.86
C GLN A 62 16.87 19.14 24.51
N ALA A 63 16.62 18.09 25.26
CA ALA A 63 17.27 16.79 25.12
C ALA A 63 16.28 15.59 25.07
N ASP A 64 15.04 15.82 24.65
CA ASP A 64 14.06 14.72 24.56
C ASP A 64 14.30 13.87 23.29
N THR A 65 14.87 12.70 23.49
CA THR A 65 15.24 11.75 22.44
C THR A 65 14.05 11.02 21.81
N ARG A 66 12.81 11.27 22.27
CA ARG A 66 11.59 10.70 21.68
C ARG A 66 11.20 11.39 20.37
N TYR A 67 11.61 12.63 20.15
CA TYR A 67 11.20 13.43 19.01
C TYR A 67 12.35 13.64 18.01
N ALA A 68 12.04 13.66 16.71
CA ALA A 68 13.04 13.89 15.69
C ALA A 68 13.68 15.28 15.83
N THR A 69 12.88 16.32 16.06
CA THR A 69 13.34 17.72 16.14
C THR A 69 14.28 18.00 17.29
N THR A 70 14.23 17.23 18.39
CA THR A 70 15.10 17.41 19.57
C THR A 70 16.14 16.30 19.70
N GLY A 71 15.74 15.06 19.43
CA GLY A 71 16.59 13.87 19.60
C GLY A 71 17.69 13.76 18.56
N MET A 72 17.43 14.10 17.29
CA MET A 72 18.48 14.05 16.26
C MET A 72 19.59 15.07 16.50
N PRO A 73 19.33 16.38 16.73
CA PRO A 73 20.40 17.33 17.04
C PRO A 73 21.19 16.93 18.29
N PHE A 74 20.50 16.46 19.34
CA PHE A 74 21.16 15.98 20.55
C PHE A 74 22.08 14.79 20.25
N PHE A 75 21.64 13.81 19.50
CA PHE A 75 22.40 12.60 19.15
C PHE A 75 23.60 12.92 18.28
N LEU A 76 23.47 13.81 17.30
CA LEU A 76 24.58 14.27 16.45
C LEU A 76 25.61 15.06 17.23
N ALA A 77 25.19 15.92 18.18
CA ALA A 77 26.10 16.63 19.09
C ALA A 77 26.88 15.64 19.96
N ALA A 78 26.21 14.64 20.54
CA ALA A 78 26.85 13.61 21.36
C ALA A 78 27.88 12.76 20.55
N LEU A 79 27.61 12.44 19.29
CA LEU A 79 28.57 11.76 18.40
C LEU A 79 29.82 12.65 18.15
N ASN A 80 29.64 13.94 17.92
CA ASN A 80 30.72 14.88 17.73
C ASN A 80 31.57 15.03 19.02
N GLU A 81 30.93 15.13 20.20
CA GLU A 81 31.61 15.16 21.50
C GLU A 81 32.40 13.87 21.77
N ALA A 82 31.91 12.70 21.30
CA ALA A 82 32.65 11.45 21.37
C ALA A 82 33.86 11.37 20.42
N GLY A 83 33.98 12.34 19.49
CA GLY A 83 35.11 12.47 18.58
C GLY A 83 34.84 12.00 17.15
N ALA A 84 33.58 11.81 16.76
CA ALA A 84 33.23 11.56 15.37
C ALA A 84 33.42 12.84 14.54
N VAL A 85 33.89 12.69 13.30
CA VAL A 85 34.10 13.80 12.39
C VAL A 85 32.86 14.00 11.52
N ARG A 86 32.22 15.16 11.63
CA ARG A 86 30.92 15.46 10.97
C ARG A 86 30.91 15.12 9.49
N ASP A 87 31.92 15.54 8.73
CA ASP A 87 32.04 15.31 7.29
C ASP A 87 32.32 13.85 6.90
N GLN A 88 32.55 12.97 7.87
CA GLN A 88 32.76 11.53 7.69
C GLN A 88 31.56 10.71 8.17
N LEU A 89 30.56 11.37 8.77
CA LEU A 89 29.34 10.68 9.22
C LEU A 89 28.54 10.17 8.03
N THR A 90 28.06 8.95 8.17
CA THR A 90 27.07 8.34 7.29
C THR A 90 25.88 7.86 8.11
N ALA A 91 24.70 7.93 7.52
CA ALA A 91 23.45 7.57 8.17
C ALA A 91 22.69 6.49 7.43
N VAL A 92 21.97 5.66 8.21
CA VAL A 92 20.99 4.68 7.74
C VAL A 92 19.69 4.92 8.48
N ILE A 93 18.57 4.98 7.75
CA ILE A 93 17.24 5.25 8.31
C ILE A 93 16.34 4.05 8.04
N ALA A 94 15.54 3.67 9.03
CA ALA A 94 14.53 2.60 8.86
C ALA A 94 13.29 2.86 9.71
N GLY A 95 12.16 2.25 9.35
CA GLY A 95 10.90 2.34 10.10
C GLY A 95 9.95 3.40 9.58
N GLY A 96 9.18 4.04 10.46
CA GLY A 96 8.16 5.02 10.05
C GLY A 96 6.96 4.41 9.32
N ALA A 97 6.73 3.11 9.49
CA ALA A 97 5.68 2.38 8.81
C ALA A 97 4.30 2.64 9.45
N LEU A 98 3.26 2.52 8.64
CA LEU A 98 1.88 2.46 9.11
C LEU A 98 1.55 1.01 9.48
N VAL A 99 1.50 0.67 10.76
CA VAL A 99 1.32 -0.71 11.24
C VAL A 99 0.05 -0.85 12.10
N GLY A 100 -0.63 -1.99 11.95
CA GLY A 100 -1.87 -2.30 12.69
C GLY A 100 -3.14 -2.01 11.88
N PRO A 101 -4.32 -2.09 12.51
CA PRO A 101 -5.57 -1.74 11.86
C PRO A 101 -5.62 -0.21 11.67
N LEU A 102 -5.49 0.23 10.42
CA LEU A 102 -5.43 1.64 10.04
C LEU A 102 -6.83 2.21 9.86
N ASN A 103 -7.00 3.45 10.28
CA ASN A 103 -8.17 4.28 9.99
C ASN A 103 -7.75 5.56 9.23
N ALA A 104 -8.73 6.35 8.78
CA ALA A 104 -8.46 7.56 8.00
C ALA A 104 -7.58 8.57 8.76
N ALA A 105 -7.74 8.69 10.09
CA ALA A 105 -6.93 9.61 10.89
C ALA A 105 -5.46 9.17 10.96
N ASP A 106 -5.18 7.86 10.99
CA ASP A 106 -3.81 7.34 10.98
C ASP A 106 -3.10 7.68 9.66
N LEU A 107 -3.83 7.64 8.54
CA LEU A 107 -3.32 8.02 7.22
C LEU A 107 -3.06 9.53 7.14
N ASP A 108 -3.99 10.36 7.64
CA ASP A 108 -3.87 11.81 7.62
C ASP A 108 -2.73 12.30 8.54
N LEU A 109 -2.58 11.70 9.71
CA LEU A 109 -1.52 12.04 10.66
C LEU A 109 -0.14 11.59 10.17
N ASN A 110 -0.06 10.44 9.52
CA ASN A 110 1.17 9.83 8.99
C ASN A 110 2.40 10.09 9.87
N ILE A 111 2.29 9.81 11.16
CA ILE A 111 3.30 10.14 12.16
C ILE A 111 4.67 9.57 11.79
N GLY A 112 4.70 8.31 11.35
CA GLY A 112 5.94 7.64 10.97
C GLY A 112 6.61 8.29 9.77
N GLY A 113 5.85 8.58 8.70
CA GLY A 113 6.35 9.25 7.49
C GLY A 113 6.88 10.65 7.81
N ARG A 114 6.13 11.46 8.56
CA ARG A 114 6.56 12.79 9.01
C ARG A 114 7.83 12.74 9.87
N THR A 115 7.97 11.72 10.72
CA THR A 115 9.18 11.53 11.52
C THR A 115 10.39 11.23 10.61
N ALA A 116 10.22 10.37 9.62
CA ALA A 116 11.27 10.03 8.66
C ALA A 116 11.68 11.25 7.81
N GLU A 117 10.71 12.00 7.27
CA GLU A 117 10.97 13.23 6.50
C GLU A 117 11.77 14.27 7.30
N LEU A 118 11.41 14.47 8.57
CA LEU A 118 12.17 15.39 9.45
C LEU A 118 13.59 14.88 9.73
N VAL A 119 13.78 13.59 9.93
CA VAL A 119 15.12 13.00 10.09
C VAL A 119 15.97 13.23 8.83
N GLU A 120 15.40 12.97 7.65
CA GLU A 120 16.09 13.18 6.37
C GLU A 120 16.46 14.66 6.17
N SER A 121 15.54 15.58 6.49
CA SER A 121 15.82 17.01 6.44
C SER A 121 16.96 17.42 7.37
N ILE A 122 16.94 16.99 8.64
CA ILE A 122 17.97 17.31 9.63
C ILE A 122 19.34 16.78 9.18
N LEU A 123 19.41 15.53 8.71
CA LEU A 123 20.65 14.95 8.22
C LEU A 123 21.19 15.67 6.98
N SER A 124 20.30 16.06 6.06
CA SER A 124 20.65 16.83 4.86
C SER A 124 21.16 18.22 5.20
N ASP A 125 20.50 18.93 6.11
CA ASP A 125 20.91 20.26 6.56
C ASP A 125 22.26 20.24 7.28
N ASP A 126 22.57 19.12 7.94
CA ASP A 126 23.85 18.85 8.59
C ASP A 126 24.94 18.32 7.63
N GLY A 127 24.61 18.10 6.34
CA GLY A 127 25.52 17.58 5.33
C GLY A 127 25.90 16.11 5.52
N ILE A 128 25.11 15.34 6.27
CA ILE A 128 25.37 13.93 6.55
C ILE A 128 24.78 13.07 5.44
N SER A 129 25.62 12.22 4.83
CA SER A 129 25.19 11.35 3.74
C SER A 129 24.31 10.19 4.24
N ILE A 130 23.10 10.07 3.70
CA ILE A 130 22.23 8.93 3.91
C ILE A 130 22.62 7.84 2.90
N VAL A 131 23.26 6.78 3.38
CA VAL A 131 23.73 5.67 2.53
C VAL A 131 22.65 4.64 2.27
N HIS A 132 21.61 4.59 3.10
CA HIS A 132 20.44 3.73 2.91
C HIS A 132 19.25 4.24 3.69
N SER A 133 18.06 4.19 3.08
CA SER A 133 16.78 4.55 3.72
C SER A 133 15.73 3.50 3.34
N GLU A 134 15.13 2.86 4.36
CA GLU A 134 13.94 2.00 4.22
C GLU A 134 12.86 2.54 5.16
N THR A 135 12.17 3.60 4.75
CA THR A 135 11.15 4.28 5.55
C THR A 135 9.76 4.12 4.98
N GLY A 136 8.75 4.26 5.85
CA GLY A 136 7.34 4.10 5.47
C GLY A 136 6.95 2.64 5.27
N GLY A 137 6.01 2.39 4.36
CA GLY A 137 5.44 1.06 4.15
C GLY A 137 4.53 0.63 5.32
N PHE A 138 4.37 -0.68 5.51
CA PHE A 138 3.29 -1.23 6.34
C PHE A 138 3.68 -2.45 7.15
N PHE A 139 4.95 -2.68 7.33
CA PHE A 139 5.45 -3.81 8.11
C PHE A 139 6.48 -3.34 9.14
N THR A 140 6.54 -4.04 10.24
CA THR A 140 7.57 -3.83 11.24
C THR A 140 8.90 -4.38 10.76
N CYS A 141 9.99 -3.67 11.07
CA CYS A 141 11.33 -4.12 10.74
C CYS A 141 12.27 -4.04 11.94
N CYS A 142 13.44 -4.66 11.84
CA CYS A 142 14.52 -4.54 12.78
C CYS A 142 15.72 -3.92 12.07
N LEU A 143 16.09 -2.71 12.48
CA LEU A 143 17.37 -2.11 12.08
C LEU A 143 18.48 -2.68 12.96
N ARG A 144 19.52 -3.21 12.34
CA ARG A 144 20.72 -3.73 13.01
C ARG A 144 21.96 -3.00 12.53
N LEU A 145 22.84 -2.66 13.45
CA LEU A 145 24.16 -2.07 13.20
C LEU A 145 25.22 -2.88 13.93
N ASP A 146 26.16 -3.45 13.20
CA ASP A 146 27.34 -4.12 13.73
C ASP A 146 28.42 -3.08 14.00
N LEU A 147 28.80 -2.88 15.25
CA LEU A 147 29.78 -1.88 15.65
C LEU A 147 31.23 -2.30 15.41
N GLU A 148 31.49 -3.54 15.07
CA GLU A 148 32.86 -4.00 14.77
C GLU A 148 33.30 -3.57 13.37
N ASN A 149 32.38 -3.65 12.39
CA ASN A 149 32.67 -3.40 10.98
C ASN A 149 31.74 -2.36 10.32
N TRP A 150 30.83 -1.77 11.08
CA TRP A 150 29.86 -0.75 10.64
C TRP A 150 28.90 -1.24 9.56
N SER A 151 28.73 -2.56 9.44
CA SER A 151 27.72 -3.10 8.54
C SER A 151 26.33 -3.00 9.17
N PHE A 152 25.33 -2.76 8.33
CA PHE A 152 23.94 -2.66 8.77
C PHE A 152 23.06 -3.65 8.02
N ARG A 153 21.92 -3.96 8.64
CA ARG A 153 20.85 -4.76 8.03
C ARG A 153 19.51 -4.24 8.50
N ILE A 154 18.54 -4.23 7.59
CA ILE A 154 17.14 -3.98 7.89
C ILE A 154 16.39 -5.26 7.57
N GLU A 155 15.82 -5.89 8.60
CA GLU A 155 15.15 -7.19 8.48
C GLU A 155 13.66 -7.02 8.81
N PRO A 156 12.74 -7.47 7.94
CA PRO A 156 11.32 -7.46 8.25
C PRO A 156 11.02 -8.36 9.47
N LEU A 157 10.07 -7.91 10.31
CA LEU A 157 9.60 -8.67 11.47
C LEU A 157 8.23 -9.30 11.18
N GLY A 158 7.93 -10.40 11.84
CA GLY A 158 6.61 -11.04 11.76
C GLY A 158 6.53 -12.23 10.80
N LEU A 159 7.62 -12.57 10.09
CA LEU A 159 7.70 -13.79 9.28
C LEU A 159 7.77 -15.07 10.11
N GLU A 160 8.18 -14.99 11.39
CA GLU A 160 8.39 -16.17 12.25
C GLU A 160 7.12 -16.73 12.90
N LYS A 161 5.98 -16.05 12.88
CA LYS A 161 4.75 -16.49 13.58
C LYS A 161 3.66 -17.08 12.70
N SER A 162 3.91 -17.23 11.42
CA SER A 162 3.07 -18.06 10.57
C SER A 162 3.74 -19.43 10.37
N ALA A 163 3.85 -20.21 11.43
CA ALA A 163 4.32 -21.60 11.42
C ALA A 163 3.43 -22.57 10.59
N ALA A 164 2.51 -22.02 9.82
CA ALA A 164 1.69 -22.73 8.82
C ALA A 164 2.01 -22.28 7.38
N ARG A 165 2.97 -21.37 7.18
CA ARG A 165 3.46 -20.98 5.84
C ARG A 165 4.87 -21.49 5.69
N GLU A 166 4.96 -22.78 5.44
CA GLU A 166 6.16 -23.43 4.95
C GLU A 166 6.63 -22.71 3.70
N SER A 167 7.93 -22.41 3.73
CA SER A 167 8.74 -21.90 2.63
C SER A 167 8.43 -20.46 2.17
N GLY A 168 9.41 -19.58 2.27
CA GLY A 168 9.52 -18.37 1.45
C GLY A 168 9.72 -18.69 -0.03
N ARG A 169 8.98 -19.66 -0.54
CA ARG A 169 8.91 -20.03 -1.94
C ARG A 169 7.96 -19.05 -2.63
N LEU A 170 8.50 -18.36 -3.63
CA LEU A 170 7.70 -17.60 -4.56
C LEU A 170 6.67 -18.53 -5.22
N PRO A 171 5.43 -18.05 -5.49
CA PRO A 171 4.43 -18.88 -6.13
C PRO A 171 4.91 -19.31 -7.52
N ASP A 172 4.62 -20.54 -7.88
CA ASP A 172 4.79 -21.02 -9.25
C ASP A 172 3.73 -20.33 -10.13
N PRO A 173 4.06 -19.89 -11.37
CA PRO A 173 3.07 -19.36 -12.30
C PRO A 173 1.83 -20.24 -12.48
N THR A 174 1.96 -21.56 -12.36
CA THR A 174 0.84 -22.51 -12.41
C THR A 174 -0.09 -22.37 -11.18
N GLU A 175 0.41 -21.95 -10.03
CA GLU A 175 -0.40 -21.71 -8.83
C GLU A 175 -1.24 -20.45 -9.00
N ILE A 176 -0.68 -19.40 -9.59
CA ILE A 176 -1.39 -18.16 -9.94
C ILE A 176 -2.48 -18.44 -10.96
N GLN A 177 -2.15 -19.21 -12.00
CA GLN A 177 -3.13 -19.63 -13.02
C GLN A 177 -4.30 -20.38 -12.37
N ARG A 178 -4.03 -21.38 -11.53
CA ARG A 178 -5.08 -22.13 -10.81
C ARG A 178 -5.90 -21.26 -9.89
N ALA A 179 -5.29 -20.27 -9.26
CA ALA A 179 -6.00 -19.31 -8.42
C ALA A 179 -6.92 -18.43 -9.28
N THR A 180 -6.45 -17.98 -10.44
CA THR A 180 -7.25 -17.23 -11.41
C THR A 180 -8.48 -18.02 -11.86
N GLU A 181 -8.30 -19.30 -12.22
CA GLU A 181 -9.39 -20.19 -12.64
C GLU A 181 -10.42 -20.49 -11.55
N LYS A 182 -10.04 -20.38 -10.28
CA LYS A 182 -10.93 -20.64 -9.11
C LYS A 182 -11.72 -19.43 -8.66
N ILE A 183 -11.40 -18.24 -9.12
CA ILE A 183 -12.16 -17.03 -8.75
C ILE A 183 -13.58 -17.14 -9.32
N LYS A 184 -14.54 -16.88 -8.46
CA LYS A 184 -15.95 -16.85 -8.88
C LYS A 184 -16.15 -15.78 -9.94
N PRO A 185 -16.89 -16.07 -11.03
CA PRO A 185 -17.21 -15.05 -12.03
C PRO A 185 -18.09 -13.96 -11.43
N ILE A 186 -18.05 -12.77 -12.03
CA ILE A 186 -18.99 -11.71 -11.69
C ILE A 186 -20.44 -12.16 -11.97
N PRO A 187 -21.44 -11.63 -11.24
CA PRO A 187 -22.83 -11.93 -11.51
C PRO A 187 -23.21 -11.71 -12.99
N GLN A 188 -23.99 -12.63 -13.56
CA GLN A 188 -24.39 -12.54 -14.96
C GLN A 188 -25.13 -11.23 -15.30
N VAL A 189 -25.84 -10.67 -14.32
CA VAL A 189 -26.49 -9.38 -14.45
C VAL A 189 -25.46 -8.26 -14.63
N ALA A 190 -24.36 -8.28 -13.86
CA ALA A 190 -23.29 -7.32 -14.00
C ALA A 190 -22.62 -7.43 -15.40
N LEU A 191 -22.40 -8.65 -15.89
CA LEU A 191 -21.86 -8.88 -17.23
C LEU A 191 -22.79 -8.30 -18.33
N LYS A 192 -24.11 -8.50 -18.21
CA LYS A 192 -25.07 -7.88 -19.13
C LYS A 192 -24.97 -6.35 -19.13
N ILE A 193 -24.81 -5.76 -17.95
CA ILE A 193 -24.63 -4.30 -17.83
C ILE A 193 -23.35 -3.84 -18.52
N LEU A 194 -22.24 -4.57 -18.35
CA LEU A 194 -20.97 -4.26 -19.02
C LEU A 194 -21.13 -4.27 -20.55
N HIS A 195 -21.80 -5.27 -21.12
CA HIS A 195 -22.07 -5.34 -22.55
C HIS A 195 -23.01 -4.26 -23.05
N MET A 196 -24.01 -3.87 -22.26
CA MET A 196 -24.90 -2.77 -22.63
C MET A 196 -24.18 -1.42 -22.64
N ILE A 197 -23.31 -1.17 -21.65
CA ILE A 197 -22.47 0.02 -21.61
C ILE A 197 -21.53 0.07 -22.81
N ASP A 198 -20.91 -1.04 -23.17
CA ASP A 198 -20.02 -1.15 -24.32
C ASP A 198 -20.78 -0.89 -25.65
N ALA A 199 -22.02 -1.37 -25.75
CA ALA A 199 -22.90 -1.13 -26.88
C ALA A 199 -23.48 0.30 -26.94
N GLY A 200 -23.20 1.15 -25.96
CA GLY A 200 -23.71 2.51 -25.88
C GLY A 200 -25.22 2.58 -25.61
N SER A 201 -25.81 1.55 -25.00
CA SER A 201 -27.23 1.51 -24.65
C SER A 201 -27.47 2.20 -23.32
N ASP A 202 -28.35 3.20 -23.32
CA ASP A 202 -28.75 3.95 -22.12
C ASP A 202 -30.07 3.44 -21.50
N ASP A 203 -30.69 2.38 -22.06
CA ASP A 203 -31.94 1.83 -21.51
C ASP A 203 -31.68 0.93 -20.29
N ILE A 204 -31.88 1.53 -19.12
CA ILE A 204 -31.64 0.85 -17.83
C ILE A 204 -32.83 0.04 -17.32
N LYS A 205 -34.05 0.24 -17.87
CA LYS A 205 -35.23 -0.45 -17.36
C LYS A 205 -35.13 -1.97 -17.39
N PRO A 206 -34.64 -2.61 -18.49
CA PRO A 206 -34.45 -4.05 -18.53
C PRO A 206 -33.43 -4.53 -17.48
N ILE A 207 -32.41 -3.71 -17.21
CA ILE A 207 -31.39 -4.02 -16.20
C ILE A 207 -31.98 -3.99 -14.80
N ALA A 208 -32.76 -2.97 -14.46
CA ALA A 208 -33.39 -2.86 -13.15
C ALA A 208 -34.29 -4.08 -12.85
N GLU A 209 -35.01 -4.59 -13.87
CA GLU A 209 -35.83 -5.81 -13.72
C GLU A 209 -34.99 -7.08 -13.55
N GLU A 210 -33.84 -7.19 -14.21
CA GLU A 210 -32.93 -8.33 -14.02
C GLU A 210 -32.29 -8.31 -12.64
N ILE A 211 -31.88 -7.14 -12.13
CA ILE A 211 -31.28 -7.01 -10.79
C ILE A 211 -32.26 -7.40 -9.70
N LYS A 212 -33.53 -7.07 -9.84
CA LYS A 212 -34.59 -7.46 -8.87
C LYS A 212 -34.67 -8.99 -8.66
N LYS A 213 -34.24 -9.76 -9.67
CA LYS A 213 -34.21 -11.23 -9.60
C LYS A 213 -33.01 -11.76 -8.79
N ASP A 214 -31.95 -10.97 -8.65
CA ASP A 214 -30.76 -11.28 -7.84
C ASP A 214 -30.89 -10.61 -6.46
N GLN A 215 -31.30 -11.38 -5.46
CA GLN A 215 -31.54 -10.88 -4.10
C GLN A 215 -30.25 -10.34 -3.45
N VAL A 216 -29.10 -10.97 -3.73
CA VAL A 216 -27.82 -10.59 -3.14
C VAL A 216 -27.34 -9.27 -3.73
N LEU A 217 -27.33 -9.16 -5.05
CA LEU A 217 -26.96 -7.93 -5.75
C LEU A 217 -27.90 -6.77 -5.43
N SER A 218 -29.22 -7.06 -5.35
CA SER A 218 -30.23 -6.07 -4.93
C SER A 218 -29.95 -5.50 -3.55
N ALA A 219 -29.71 -6.39 -2.56
CA ALA A 219 -29.44 -5.97 -1.18
C ALA A 219 -28.13 -5.14 -1.09
N ARG A 220 -27.07 -5.56 -1.77
CA ARG A 220 -25.79 -4.84 -1.82
C ARG A 220 -25.91 -3.47 -2.50
N THR A 221 -26.63 -3.42 -3.63
CA THR A 221 -26.88 -2.16 -4.32
C THR A 221 -27.62 -1.18 -3.40
N LEU A 222 -28.68 -1.63 -2.72
CA LEU A 222 -29.38 -0.80 -1.75
C LEU A 222 -28.51 -0.36 -0.57
N GLN A 223 -27.68 -1.26 -0.06
CA GLN A 223 -26.73 -0.92 1.00
C GLN A 223 -25.75 0.15 0.55
N LEU A 224 -25.19 0.03 -0.65
CA LEU A 224 -24.27 1.01 -1.23
C LEU A 224 -24.96 2.35 -1.48
N CYS A 225 -26.16 2.34 -2.06
CA CYS A 225 -26.96 3.55 -2.26
C CYS A 225 -27.21 4.29 -0.93
N ASN A 226 -27.55 3.55 0.13
CA ASN A 226 -27.80 4.14 1.45
C ASN A 226 -26.51 4.63 2.13
N SER A 227 -25.35 4.01 1.91
CA SER A 227 -24.07 4.45 2.47
C SER A 227 -23.63 5.81 1.90
N VAL A 228 -23.85 6.04 0.60
CA VAL A 228 -23.56 7.31 -0.07
C VAL A 228 -24.49 8.43 0.42
N MET A 229 -25.67 8.07 0.95
CA MET A 229 -26.73 9.00 1.33
C MET A 229 -26.79 9.37 2.81
N ILE A 230 -25.76 9.06 3.59
CA ILE A 230 -25.68 9.29 5.06
C ILE A 230 -26.10 10.72 5.48
N ALA A 231 -25.97 11.70 4.59
CA ALA A 231 -26.31 13.09 4.87
C ALA A 231 -27.80 13.46 4.67
N LYS A 232 -28.64 12.56 4.14
CA LYS A 232 -30.06 12.84 3.85
C LYS A 232 -31.00 11.94 4.65
N LYS A 233 -32.07 12.54 5.19
CA LYS A 233 -33.06 11.92 6.08
C LYS A 233 -33.90 10.76 5.45
N ASN A 234 -33.84 10.55 4.15
CA ASN A 234 -34.69 9.58 3.45
C ASN A 234 -33.88 8.35 3.08
N ARG A 235 -34.22 7.23 3.68
CA ARG A 235 -33.65 5.91 3.37
C ARG A 235 -34.23 5.40 2.03
N ILE A 236 -33.36 4.87 1.19
CA ILE A 236 -33.74 4.20 -0.07
C ILE A 236 -34.18 2.76 0.28
N GLU A 237 -35.46 2.42 -0.01
CA GLU A 237 -36.07 1.14 0.42
C GLU A 237 -36.22 0.15 -0.74
N SER A 238 -36.14 0.61 -1.99
CA SER A 238 -36.26 -0.25 -3.18
C SER A 238 -35.33 0.19 -4.29
N LEU A 239 -35.07 -0.71 -5.25
CA LEU A 239 -34.26 -0.39 -6.44
C LEU A 239 -34.97 0.63 -7.34
N ASP A 240 -36.30 0.59 -7.44
CA ASP A 240 -37.05 1.62 -8.18
C ASP A 240 -36.92 2.99 -7.52
N HIS A 241 -36.98 3.04 -6.19
CA HIS A 241 -36.72 4.26 -5.44
C HIS A 241 -35.29 4.76 -5.65
N ALA A 242 -34.30 3.84 -5.65
CA ALA A 242 -32.92 4.16 -5.95
C ALA A 242 -32.76 4.75 -7.37
N LEU A 243 -33.36 4.11 -8.36
CA LEU A 243 -33.32 4.56 -9.76
C LEU A 243 -33.92 5.97 -9.94
N VAL A 244 -35.10 6.20 -9.38
CA VAL A 244 -35.78 7.50 -9.46
C VAL A 244 -35.00 8.59 -8.73
N PHE A 245 -34.42 8.24 -7.57
CA PHE A 245 -33.77 9.22 -6.70
C PHE A 245 -32.36 9.57 -7.17
N LEU A 246 -31.56 8.58 -7.60
CA LEU A 246 -30.17 8.75 -8.02
C LEU A 246 -30.03 9.10 -9.51
N GLY A 247 -31.06 8.77 -10.30
CA GLY A 247 -30.99 8.81 -11.76
C GLY A 247 -30.21 7.63 -12.34
N GLU A 248 -30.38 7.37 -13.62
CA GLU A 248 -29.89 6.20 -14.34
C GLU A 248 -28.37 6.03 -14.21
N ASN A 249 -27.61 7.09 -14.49
CA ASN A 249 -26.14 7.04 -14.49
C ASN A 249 -25.55 6.66 -13.13
N LEU A 250 -26.03 7.25 -12.03
CA LEU A 250 -25.50 6.93 -10.71
C LEU A 250 -25.96 5.55 -10.25
N PHE A 251 -27.18 5.17 -10.61
CA PHE A 251 -27.73 3.85 -10.29
C PHE A 251 -26.92 2.72 -10.96
N ILE A 252 -26.55 2.86 -12.26
CA ILE A 252 -25.67 1.92 -12.97
C ILE A 252 -24.34 1.75 -12.21
N LYS A 253 -23.72 2.86 -11.83
CA LYS A 253 -22.45 2.85 -11.10
C LYS A 253 -22.57 2.11 -9.77
N MET A 254 -23.66 2.34 -9.03
CA MET A 254 -23.89 1.64 -7.75
C MET A 254 -24.02 0.13 -7.94
N ILE A 255 -24.71 -0.29 -9.01
CA ILE A 255 -24.87 -1.72 -9.33
C ILE A 255 -23.52 -2.36 -9.66
N ILE A 256 -22.75 -1.76 -10.58
CA ILE A 256 -21.45 -2.30 -10.98
C ILE A 256 -20.51 -2.32 -9.78
N SER A 257 -20.47 -1.23 -9.01
CA SER A 257 -19.64 -1.18 -7.78
C SER A 257 -20.06 -2.24 -6.77
N ALA A 258 -21.35 -2.48 -6.56
CA ALA A 258 -21.86 -3.51 -5.68
C ALA A 258 -21.52 -4.93 -6.17
N ALA A 259 -21.58 -5.16 -7.49
CA ALA A 259 -21.22 -6.44 -8.09
C ALA A 259 -19.72 -6.75 -7.99
N VAL A 260 -18.88 -5.73 -8.03
CA VAL A 260 -17.42 -5.87 -8.05
C VAL A 260 -16.84 -5.85 -6.63
N ASN A 261 -17.49 -5.18 -5.68
CA ASN A 261 -16.98 -5.04 -4.30
C ASN A 261 -16.62 -6.37 -3.64
N GLU A 262 -17.39 -7.44 -3.90
CA GLU A 262 -17.13 -8.78 -3.33
C GLU A 262 -15.75 -9.33 -3.70
N PHE A 263 -15.26 -9.01 -4.90
CA PHE A 263 -13.93 -9.46 -5.34
C PHE A 263 -12.82 -8.75 -4.58
N PHE A 264 -13.02 -7.47 -4.28
CA PHE A 264 -12.04 -6.68 -3.53
C PHE A 264 -12.10 -6.94 -2.02
N ASP A 265 -13.25 -7.35 -1.47
CA ASP A 265 -13.38 -7.69 -0.04
C ASP A 265 -12.64 -8.97 0.33
N ALA A 266 -12.44 -9.88 -0.63
CA ALA A 266 -11.67 -11.12 -0.43
C ALA A 266 -10.15 -10.86 -0.34
N SER A 267 -9.69 -9.68 -0.73
CA SER A 267 -8.30 -9.26 -0.66
C SER A 267 -8.00 -8.68 0.73
N GLY A 268 -7.09 -9.27 1.47
CA GLY A 268 -7.00 -8.94 2.88
C GLY A 268 -5.68 -8.39 3.38
N ASN A 269 -4.54 -8.65 2.76
CA ASN A 269 -3.23 -8.29 3.34
C ASN A 269 -2.09 -8.22 2.32
N GLY A 270 -2.38 -7.96 1.07
CA GLY A 270 -1.39 -7.90 -0.01
C GLY A 270 -1.10 -6.46 -0.46
N TYR A 271 -1.64 -6.04 -1.61
CA TYR A 271 -1.44 -4.70 -2.16
C TYR A 271 -1.99 -3.58 -1.28
N SER A 272 -2.99 -3.89 -0.50
CA SER A 272 -3.67 -2.91 0.32
C SER A 272 -3.67 -3.39 1.76
N LEU A 273 -3.11 -2.58 2.60
CA LEU A 273 -2.97 -2.82 4.03
C LEU A 273 -4.17 -2.27 4.81
N CYS A 274 -5.02 -1.51 4.13
CA CYS A 274 -6.34 -1.14 4.62
C CYS A 274 -7.37 -2.10 4.02
N MET A 275 -8.21 -2.68 4.84
CA MET A 275 -9.38 -3.42 4.35
C MET A 275 -10.13 -2.54 3.33
N GLY A 276 -10.37 -3.09 2.14
CA GLY A 276 -11.05 -2.37 1.06
C GLY A 276 -10.20 -1.34 0.29
N GLY A 277 -8.89 -1.22 0.55
CA GLY A 277 -8.05 -0.21 -0.11
C GLY A 277 -7.95 -0.39 -1.63
N LEU A 278 -7.91 -1.63 -2.15
CA LEU A 278 -7.98 -1.89 -3.58
C LEU A 278 -9.31 -1.40 -4.18
N PHE A 279 -10.42 -1.60 -3.47
CA PHE A 279 -11.72 -1.09 -3.91
C PHE A 279 -11.78 0.44 -3.88
N HIS A 280 -11.27 1.08 -2.83
CA HIS A 280 -11.19 2.54 -2.77
C HIS A 280 -10.33 3.11 -3.89
N HIS A 281 -9.18 2.49 -4.20
CA HIS A 281 -8.36 2.85 -5.35
C HIS A 281 -9.15 2.73 -6.66
N ALA A 282 -9.79 1.59 -6.89
CA ALA A 282 -10.60 1.34 -8.08
C ALA A 282 -11.71 2.38 -8.27
N VAL A 283 -12.44 2.71 -7.19
CA VAL A 283 -13.49 3.76 -7.21
C VAL A 283 -12.87 5.14 -7.49
N GLY A 284 -11.75 5.48 -6.86
CA GLY A 284 -11.05 6.74 -7.09
C GLY A 284 -10.62 6.91 -8.55
N VAL A 285 -10.04 5.86 -9.15
CA VAL A 285 -9.67 5.85 -10.58
C VAL A 285 -10.91 5.93 -11.47
N ALA A 286 -11.98 5.21 -11.16
CA ALA A 286 -13.24 5.26 -11.90
C ALA A 286 -13.84 6.68 -11.97
N LEU A 287 -13.92 7.35 -10.82
CA LEU A 287 -14.42 8.73 -10.74
C LEU A 287 -13.53 9.72 -11.49
N THR A 288 -12.21 9.52 -11.43
CA THR A 288 -11.24 10.36 -12.15
C THR A 288 -11.34 10.15 -13.64
N ALA A 289 -11.41 8.90 -14.11
CA ALA A 289 -11.57 8.55 -15.52
C ALA A 289 -12.88 9.12 -16.09
N GLU A 290 -13.99 9.02 -15.37
CA GLU A 290 -15.25 9.65 -15.74
C GLU A 290 -15.13 11.17 -15.88
N LYS A 291 -14.46 11.81 -14.92
CA LYS A 291 -14.26 13.25 -14.95
C LYS A 291 -13.43 13.69 -16.16
N ILE A 292 -12.38 12.95 -16.49
CA ILE A 292 -11.57 13.17 -17.69
C ILE A 292 -12.40 12.96 -18.96
N ALA A 293 -13.19 11.88 -19.03
CA ALA A 293 -14.08 11.61 -20.17
C ALA A 293 -15.09 12.75 -20.38
N ARG A 294 -15.64 13.32 -19.31
CA ARG A 294 -16.55 14.46 -19.35
C ARG A 294 -15.89 15.71 -19.94
N PHE A 295 -14.62 15.97 -19.60
CA PHE A 295 -13.89 17.12 -20.15
C PHE A 295 -13.48 16.91 -21.60
N THR A 296 -13.10 15.69 -21.98
CA THR A 296 -12.58 15.39 -23.32
C THR A 296 -13.67 15.08 -24.33
N GLY A 297 -14.82 14.59 -23.90
CA GLY A 297 -15.91 14.13 -24.77
C GLY A 297 -15.55 12.92 -25.64
N LYS A 298 -14.42 12.25 -25.39
CA LYS A 298 -13.90 11.18 -26.27
C LYS A 298 -14.47 9.79 -25.98
N THR A 299 -15.05 9.60 -24.80
CA THR A 299 -15.52 8.27 -24.34
C THR A 299 -16.80 8.47 -23.54
N PRO A 300 -17.80 7.58 -23.65
CA PRO A 300 -18.97 7.61 -22.78
C PRO A 300 -18.59 7.55 -21.31
N LEU A 301 -19.29 8.29 -20.46
CA LEU A 301 -18.96 8.44 -19.05
C LEU A 301 -19.04 7.11 -18.30
N SER A 302 -20.03 6.28 -18.62
CA SER A 302 -20.20 4.94 -18.03
C SER A 302 -19.07 3.99 -18.42
N THR A 303 -18.61 4.04 -19.66
CA THR A 303 -17.46 3.24 -20.15
C THR A 303 -16.18 3.63 -19.41
N ALA A 304 -15.90 4.94 -19.31
CA ALA A 304 -14.72 5.43 -18.61
C ALA A 304 -14.73 5.06 -17.12
N TYR A 305 -15.88 5.21 -16.46
CA TYR A 305 -16.06 4.81 -15.07
C TYR A 305 -15.81 3.32 -14.87
N THR A 306 -16.41 2.46 -15.70
CA THR A 306 -16.29 1.01 -15.61
C THR A 306 -14.87 0.54 -15.88
N ALA A 307 -14.21 1.10 -16.88
CA ALA A 307 -12.82 0.82 -17.20
C ALA A 307 -11.91 1.18 -16.01
N GLY A 308 -12.09 2.36 -15.42
CA GLY A 308 -11.34 2.76 -14.23
C GLY A 308 -11.63 1.89 -13.00
N LEU A 309 -12.85 1.38 -12.84
CA LEU A 309 -13.21 0.51 -11.73
C LEU A 309 -12.57 -0.88 -11.84
N LEU A 310 -12.37 -1.39 -13.04
CA LEU A 310 -11.94 -2.77 -13.30
C LEU A 310 -10.48 -2.87 -13.77
N HIS A 311 -9.78 -1.75 -14.02
CA HIS A 311 -8.42 -1.79 -14.59
C HIS A 311 -7.45 -2.69 -13.82
N ASP A 312 -7.57 -2.70 -12.50
CA ASP A 312 -6.71 -3.42 -11.56
C ASP A 312 -7.30 -4.76 -11.06
N ILE A 313 -8.33 -5.30 -11.70
CA ILE A 313 -9.02 -6.52 -11.22
C ILE A 313 -8.07 -7.71 -11.02
N GLY A 314 -6.99 -7.80 -11.78
CA GLY A 314 -5.97 -8.83 -11.63
C GLY A 314 -5.21 -8.78 -10.30
N LYS A 315 -5.17 -7.61 -9.64
CA LYS A 315 -4.57 -7.47 -8.30
C LYS A 315 -5.30 -8.30 -7.26
N VAL A 316 -6.60 -8.52 -7.42
CA VAL A 316 -7.40 -9.37 -6.51
C VAL A 316 -6.87 -10.80 -6.46
N VAL A 317 -6.38 -11.33 -7.59
CA VAL A 317 -5.76 -12.66 -7.63
C VAL A 317 -4.38 -12.64 -6.99
N LEU A 318 -3.55 -11.67 -7.37
CA LEU A 318 -2.16 -11.59 -6.90
C LEU A 318 -2.06 -11.25 -5.42
N ASP A 319 -3.05 -10.57 -4.84
CA ASP A 319 -3.08 -10.11 -3.46
C ASP A 319 -2.77 -11.23 -2.45
N GLN A 320 -3.35 -12.42 -2.65
CA GLN A 320 -3.11 -13.59 -1.81
C GLN A 320 -1.65 -14.08 -1.84
N PHE A 321 -0.92 -13.81 -2.93
CA PHE A 321 0.46 -14.21 -3.11
C PHE A 321 1.44 -13.15 -2.62
N ILE A 322 1.05 -11.87 -2.69
CA ILE A 322 1.84 -10.76 -2.17
C ILE A 322 2.06 -10.90 -0.67
N ALA A 323 1.08 -11.37 0.08
CA ALA A 323 1.22 -11.63 1.51
C ALA A 323 2.41 -12.55 1.86
N ASN A 324 2.82 -13.44 0.94
CA ASN A 324 3.98 -14.33 1.11
C ASN A 324 5.29 -13.68 0.65
N ALA A 325 5.24 -12.79 -0.35
CA ALA A 325 6.38 -12.06 -0.90
C ALA A 325 6.53 -10.66 -0.29
N PHE A 326 5.70 -10.33 0.67
CA PHE A 326 5.44 -9.00 1.21
C PHE A 326 6.70 -8.14 1.47
N PRO A 327 7.71 -8.60 2.22
CA PRO A 327 8.86 -7.75 2.49
C PRO A 327 9.68 -7.44 1.24
N LEU A 328 9.83 -8.43 0.35
CA LEU A 328 10.59 -8.26 -0.89
C LEU A 328 9.85 -7.33 -1.86
N PHE A 329 8.54 -7.49 -2.00
CA PHE A 329 7.71 -6.69 -2.89
C PHE A 329 7.73 -5.20 -2.50
N TYR A 330 7.49 -4.89 -1.22
CA TYR A 330 7.48 -3.50 -0.75
C TYR A 330 8.86 -2.87 -0.69
N ARG A 331 9.89 -3.64 -0.37
CA ARG A 331 11.27 -3.15 -0.43
C ARG A 331 11.64 -2.72 -1.84
N LYS A 332 11.25 -3.50 -2.86
CA LYS A 332 11.46 -3.13 -4.26
C LYS A 332 10.63 -1.92 -4.68
N LEU A 333 9.37 -1.83 -4.28
CA LEU A 333 8.52 -0.65 -4.55
C LEU A 333 9.11 0.64 -3.98
N ASN A 334 9.69 0.58 -2.78
CA ASN A 334 10.25 1.76 -2.12
C ASN A 334 11.66 2.13 -2.62
N CYS A 335 12.46 1.15 -3.04
CA CYS A 335 13.86 1.36 -3.42
C CYS A 335 14.08 1.49 -4.93
N GLU A 336 13.16 1.01 -5.74
CA GLU A 336 13.25 1.05 -7.19
C GLU A 336 12.16 1.97 -7.73
N GLU A 337 12.52 2.96 -8.56
CA GLU A 337 11.56 3.78 -9.31
C GLU A 337 10.82 2.95 -10.39
N ALA A 338 10.49 1.71 -10.06
CA ALA A 338 9.88 0.76 -10.97
C ALA A 338 8.36 0.71 -10.79
N TYR A 339 7.64 0.55 -11.89
CA TYR A 339 6.20 0.31 -11.84
C TYR A 339 5.90 -1.01 -11.15
N SER A 340 4.82 -1.07 -10.36
CA SER A 340 4.39 -2.29 -9.64
C SER A 340 4.30 -3.52 -10.55
N SER A 341 3.85 -3.35 -11.79
CA SER A 341 3.77 -4.43 -12.79
C SER A 341 5.13 -5.03 -13.18
N ALA A 342 6.21 -4.24 -13.13
CA ALA A 342 7.56 -4.75 -13.39
C ALA A 342 8.06 -5.61 -12.22
N ILE A 343 7.80 -5.15 -10.99
CA ILE A 343 8.14 -5.88 -9.76
C ILE A 343 7.33 -7.17 -9.64
N GLU A 344 6.04 -7.12 -9.99
CA GLU A 344 5.19 -8.32 -10.05
C GLU A 344 5.74 -9.37 -11.02
N ARG A 345 6.14 -8.97 -12.23
CA ARG A 345 6.75 -9.88 -13.21
C ARG A 345 8.04 -10.50 -12.69
N GLU A 346 8.87 -9.73 -12.02
CA GLU A 346 10.12 -10.24 -11.45
C GLU A 346 9.86 -11.26 -10.34
N ILE A 347 8.88 -11.00 -9.47
CA ILE A 347 8.59 -11.84 -8.30
C ILE A 347 7.71 -13.03 -8.65
N PHE A 348 6.69 -12.83 -9.49
CA PHE A 348 5.65 -13.83 -9.77
C PHE A 348 5.72 -14.44 -11.17
N GLY A 349 6.61 -13.94 -12.05
CA GLY A 349 6.65 -14.34 -13.44
C GLY A 349 5.45 -13.84 -14.28
N THR A 350 4.53 -13.09 -13.68
CA THR A 350 3.35 -12.47 -14.30
C THR A 350 3.02 -11.17 -13.58
N ASP A 351 2.08 -10.39 -14.12
CA ASP A 351 1.60 -9.17 -13.48
C ASP A 351 0.07 -9.07 -13.46
N HIS A 352 -0.45 -8.09 -12.73
CA HIS A 352 -1.89 -7.88 -12.60
C HIS A 352 -2.58 -7.57 -13.92
N THR A 353 -1.89 -7.02 -14.91
CA THR A 353 -2.49 -6.73 -16.23
C THR A 353 -2.72 -8.02 -17.02
N ALA A 354 -1.74 -8.94 -16.99
CA ALA A 354 -1.85 -10.25 -17.63
C ALA A 354 -2.91 -11.14 -16.95
N VAL A 355 -2.93 -11.15 -15.61
CA VAL A 355 -3.93 -11.88 -14.83
C VAL A 355 -5.33 -11.28 -15.05
N GLY A 356 -5.45 -9.96 -15.04
CA GLY A 356 -6.71 -9.26 -15.30
C GLY A 356 -7.25 -9.51 -16.70
N ARG A 357 -6.38 -9.56 -17.71
CA ARG A 357 -6.74 -9.97 -19.07
C ARG A 357 -7.34 -11.38 -19.10
N THR A 358 -6.66 -12.33 -18.44
CA THR A 358 -7.16 -13.72 -18.35
C THR A 358 -8.54 -13.78 -17.71
N LEU A 359 -8.77 -13.02 -16.64
CA LEU A 359 -10.10 -12.91 -16.01
C LEU A 359 -11.13 -12.32 -16.97
N GLY A 360 -10.79 -11.25 -17.70
CA GLY A 360 -11.68 -10.62 -18.67
C GLY A 360 -12.09 -11.60 -19.79
N GLU A 361 -11.14 -12.36 -20.31
CA GLU A 361 -11.38 -13.39 -21.31
C GLU A 361 -12.26 -14.54 -20.77
N MET A 362 -11.94 -15.06 -19.57
CA MET A 362 -12.72 -16.11 -18.91
C MET A 362 -14.16 -15.69 -18.58
N TRP A 363 -14.37 -14.45 -18.22
CA TRP A 363 -15.70 -13.92 -17.87
C TRP A 363 -16.44 -13.30 -19.05
N ALA A 364 -15.85 -13.38 -20.25
CA ALA A 364 -16.40 -12.80 -21.48
C ALA A 364 -16.72 -11.30 -21.34
N PHE A 365 -15.78 -10.53 -20.79
CA PHE A 365 -15.88 -9.07 -20.78
C PHE A 365 -15.87 -8.50 -22.20
N PRO A 366 -16.46 -7.32 -22.43
CA PRO A 366 -16.28 -6.59 -23.68
C PRO A 366 -14.80 -6.44 -24.04
N GLU A 367 -14.48 -6.56 -25.33
CA GLU A 367 -13.09 -6.50 -25.81
C GLU A 367 -12.41 -5.18 -25.44
N SER A 368 -13.15 -4.06 -25.55
CA SER A 368 -12.69 -2.73 -25.17
C SER A 368 -12.26 -2.66 -23.70
N LEU A 369 -13.03 -3.28 -22.81
CA LEU A 369 -12.72 -3.33 -21.37
C LEU A 369 -11.53 -4.22 -21.09
N THR A 370 -11.47 -5.41 -21.73
CA THR A 370 -10.33 -6.33 -21.60
C THR A 370 -9.03 -5.69 -22.10
N ALA A 371 -9.09 -4.90 -23.17
CA ALA A 371 -7.95 -4.14 -23.68
C ALA A 371 -7.45 -3.09 -22.66
N VAL A 372 -8.35 -2.36 -22.00
CA VAL A 372 -7.97 -1.42 -20.94
C VAL A 372 -7.29 -2.15 -19.79
N ILE A 373 -7.87 -3.24 -19.30
CA ILE A 373 -7.31 -4.03 -18.21
C ILE A 373 -5.90 -4.55 -18.57
N ALA A 374 -5.70 -5.01 -19.79
CA ALA A 374 -4.43 -5.55 -20.26
C ALA A 374 -3.34 -4.49 -20.49
N HIS A 375 -3.72 -3.26 -20.82
CA HIS A 375 -2.77 -2.27 -21.35
C HIS A 375 -2.74 -0.92 -20.63
N HIS A 376 -3.43 -0.75 -19.50
CA HIS A 376 -3.49 0.54 -18.81
C HIS A 376 -2.12 1.10 -18.37
N HIS A 377 -1.09 0.26 -18.20
CA HIS A 377 0.29 0.69 -17.99
C HIS A 377 1.07 0.92 -19.29
N GLN A 378 0.56 0.48 -20.44
CA GLN A 378 1.19 0.59 -21.76
C GLN A 378 0.11 0.87 -22.82
N PRO A 379 -0.59 2.01 -22.73
CA PRO A 379 -1.75 2.31 -23.57
C PRO A 379 -1.43 2.33 -25.07
N GLU A 380 -0.18 2.55 -25.45
CA GLU A 380 0.29 2.48 -26.85
C GLU A 380 0.18 1.08 -27.46
N LYS A 381 0.02 0.03 -26.66
CA LYS A 381 -0.14 -1.35 -27.13
C LYS A 381 -1.61 -1.75 -27.33
N SER A 382 -2.55 -0.89 -26.98
CA SER A 382 -3.99 -1.15 -27.13
C SER A 382 -4.57 -0.65 -28.45
N LEU A 383 -3.72 -0.09 -29.33
CA LEU A 383 -4.11 0.47 -30.64
C LEU A 383 -4.01 -0.59 -31.75
#